data_3c8d181e5aae3df194fcea20301114a2
#
_entry.id   3c8d181e5aae3df194fcea20301114a2
#
_cell.length_a   1.000
_cell.length_b   1.000
_cell.length_c   1.000
_cell.angle_alpha   90.00
_cell.angle_beta   90.00
_cell.angle_gamma   90.00
#
_symmetry.space_group_name_H-M   'P 1'
#
loop_
_entity.id
_entity.type
_entity.pdbx_description
1 polymer ?
#
loop_
_entity_poly.entity_id
_entity_poly.type
_entity_poly.pdbx_seq_one_letter_code
_entity_poly.pdbx_strand_id
1 'polypeptide(L)'
;PYFSVEDGKGMLDAAIKISAEDEGQRPGKMRVCLSDANGKCLLEQTQILQSQVEQTLHLRETLAEKVIPWSHENPYLYQLEITLTDSEGEMTEVVPYKIGFRDFSLDPQDKVMKLNGKRLVICGVNRHEWNAASGRCISMEDMKWDIACFKRNNINAVRTCHYPDRKEWYGLCDEAGIYVMAETNLESHGSWQKMGDTEPSWNVPGSVPEWKEAVVDRARTNFECYKNHPSILFWSLGNESYAEDDIAAMQQFFKENDDLRLVHYEGVFHNKAYEDVISDMESRMYAYPQEIIDYLENDPKKPYLLCEYMHDMGNSLGGMNSYMDLLDRFEMYQGGFIWDYIDQALWVKDEVTGRRVLRYGGDFDDRPSDYEFSGNGILFADRSEKPAMQEVRYYYGTQNRNR
;
A
#
# COMPACT_ATOMS: atom_id res chain seq x y z
N PRO A 1 9.10 13.80 -3.61
CA PRO A 1 10.24 14.14 -2.74
C PRO A 1 11.18 12.95 -2.57
N TYR A 2 12.48 13.20 -2.65
CA TYR A 2 13.54 12.22 -2.56
C TYR A 2 14.52 12.59 -1.44
N PHE A 3 15.06 11.59 -0.75
CA PHE A 3 16.10 11.75 0.28
C PHE A 3 17.41 11.16 -0.21
N SER A 4 18.47 11.94 -0.18
CA SER A 4 19.82 11.45 -0.47
C SER A 4 20.45 10.89 0.81
N VAL A 5 20.67 9.58 0.81
CA VAL A 5 21.33 8.88 1.92
C VAL A 5 22.78 9.35 2.09
N GLU A 6 23.44 9.73 0.99
CA GLU A 6 24.86 10.09 0.96
C GLU A 6 25.13 11.40 1.67
N ASP A 7 24.36 12.46 1.41
CA ASP A 7 24.58 13.81 1.96
C ASP A 7 23.49 14.29 2.93
N GLY A 8 22.41 13.55 3.07
CA GLY A 8 21.30 13.88 3.95
C GLY A 8 20.38 14.98 3.44
N LYS A 9 20.46 15.32 2.16
CA LYS A 9 19.65 16.38 1.55
C LYS A 9 18.34 15.84 0.98
N GLY A 10 17.34 16.72 0.91
CA GLY A 10 16.08 16.48 0.22
C GLY A 10 16.10 17.09 -1.18
N MET A 11 15.51 16.39 -2.13
CA MET A 11 15.18 16.92 -3.45
C MET A 11 13.66 16.91 -3.61
N LEU A 12 13.09 18.07 -3.93
CA LEU A 12 11.69 18.21 -4.32
C LEU A 12 11.63 18.25 -5.84
N ASP A 13 10.97 17.26 -6.44
CA ASP A 13 10.61 17.24 -7.85
C ASP A 13 9.08 17.17 -7.93
N ALA A 14 8.47 18.21 -8.49
CA ALA A 14 7.04 18.37 -8.55
C ALA A 14 6.58 18.82 -9.94
N ALA A 15 5.61 18.13 -10.49
CA ALA A 15 4.86 18.55 -11.66
C ALA A 15 3.48 19.07 -11.21
N ILE A 16 3.22 20.35 -11.42
CA ILE A 16 2.00 21.03 -10.98
C ILE A 16 1.17 21.36 -12.21
N LYS A 17 0.07 20.63 -12.39
CA LYS A 17 -0.87 20.85 -13.48
C LYS A 17 -1.93 21.86 -13.04
N ILE A 18 -2.07 22.93 -13.80
CA ILE A 18 -3.03 24.02 -13.57
C ILE A 18 -3.98 24.07 -14.78
N SER A 19 -5.29 24.10 -14.49
CA SER A 19 -6.33 24.30 -15.50
C SER A 19 -7.27 25.44 -15.05
N ALA A 20 -7.73 26.23 -16.00
CA ALA A 20 -8.72 27.27 -15.78
C ALA A 20 -9.99 26.94 -16.59
N GLU A 21 -11.15 26.97 -15.93
CA GLU A 21 -12.43 26.71 -16.60
C GLU A 21 -12.85 27.89 -17.51
N ASP A 22 -12.47 29.11 -17.13
CA ASP A 22 -12.80 30.33 -17.87
C ASP A 22 -11.54 31.19 -18.11
N GLU A 23 -11.45 31.83 -19.27
CA GLU A 23 -10.38 32.76 -19.63
C GLU A 23 -10.26 33.95 -18.65
N GLY A 24 -11.35 34.33 -18.02
CA GLY A 24 -11.40 35.42 -17.04
C GLY A 24 -10.87 35.08 -15.65
N GLN A 25 -10.70 33.79 -15.35
CA GLN A 25 -10.23 33.29 -14.03
C GLN A 25 -8.79 32.81 -14.03
N ARG A 26 -7.99 33.17 -15.04
CA ARG A 26 -6.61 32.72 -15.14
C ARG A 26 -5.77 33.25 -14.00
N PRO A 27 -5.07 32.35 -13.27
CA PRO A 27 -4.20 32.77 -12.20
C PRO A 27 -3.03 33.62 -12.75
N GLY A 28 -2.67 34.70 -12.05
CA GLY A 28 -1.55 35.54 -12.41
C GLY A 28 -0.21 34.96 -11.96
N LYS A 29 -0.17 34.31 -10.78
CA LYS A 29 1.04 33.76 -10.18
C LYS A 29 0.75 32.47 -9.43
N MET A 30 1.72 31.58 -9.44
CA MET A 30 1.82 30.44 -8.53
C MET A 30 2.97 30.64 -7.57
N ARG A 31 2.72 30.50 -6.28
CA ARG A 31 3.73 30.44 -5.22
C ARG A 31 3.76 29.02 -4.66
N VAL A 32 4.94 28.45 -4.53
CA VAL A 32 5.20 27.18 -3.87
C VAL A 32 6.05 27.46 -2.64
N CYS A 33 5.59 27.04 -1.47
CA CYS A 33 6.32 27.18 -0.21
C CYS A 33 6.44 25.81 0.47
N LEU A 34 7.66 25.41 0.79
CA LEU A 34 7.95 24.23 1.59
C LEU A 34 8.45 24.67 2.95
N SER A 35 7.82 24.18 4.01
CA SER A 35 8.22 24.46 5.39
C SER A 35 8.36 23.18 6.23
N ASP A 36 9.16 23.24 7.28
CA ASP A 36 9.24 22.20 8.30
C ASP A 36 8.02 22.23 9.24
N ALA A 37 7.95 21.25 10.16
CA ALA A 37 6.87 21.15 11.14
C ALA A 37 6.76 22.36 12.11
N ASN A 38 7.81 23.18 12.20
CA ASN A 38 7.83 24.39 13.03
C ASN A 38 7.49 25.65 12.22
N GLY A 39 7.19 25.52 10.93
CA GLY A 39 6.88 26.61 10.03
C GLY A 39 8.10 27.35 9.45
N LYS A 40 9.31 26.81 9.64
CA LYS A 40 10.52 27.37 9.01
C LYS A 40 10.45 27.09 7.51
N CYS A 41 10.49 28.14 6.70
CA CYS A 41 10.54 28.03 5.24
C CYS A 41 11.92 27.47 4.81
N LEU A 42 11.88 26.41 4.00
CA LEU A 42 13.04 25.73 3.43
C LEU A 42 13.21 26.01 1.94
N LEU A 43 12.10 26.26 1.26
CA LEU A 43 12.04 26.58 -0.16
C LEU A 43 10.84 27.48 -0.43
N GLU A 44 11.05 28.56 -1.16
CA GLU A 44 9.98 29.41 -1.67
C GLU A 44 10.28 29.79 -3.12
N GLN A 45 9.32 29.54 -3.99
CA GLN A 45 9.40 29.94 -5.40
C GLN A 45 8.09 30.53 -5.86
N THR A 46 8.18 31.56 -6.72
CA THR A 46 7.03 32.17 -7.38
C THR A 46 7.24 32.17 -8.87
N GLN A 47 6.24 31.71 -9.61
CA GLN A 47 6.23 31.71 -11.08
C GLN A 47 5.04 32.50 -11.60
N ILE A 48 5.27 33.29 -12.66
CA ILE A 48 4.19 33.96 -13.38
C ILE A 48 3.56 32.95 -14.34
N LEU A 49 2.24 32.86 -14.30
CA LEU A 49 1.48 31.91 -15.11
C LEU A 49 1.22 32.48 -16.50
N GLN A 50 1.28 31.62 -17.49
CA GLN A 50 0.98 31.99 -18.86
C GLN A 50 -0.54 32.02 -19.08
N SER A 51 -0.97 32.83 -20.04
CA SER A 51 -2.38 32.95 -20.42
C SER A 51 -2.87 31.75 -21.25
N GLN A 52 -2.79 30.54 -20.63
CA GLN A 52 -3.20 29.27 -21.25
C GLN A 52 -4.27 28.60 -20.38
N VAL A 53 -5.20 27.86 -21.02
CA VAL A 53 -6.26 27.13 -20.31
C VAL A 53 -5.66 26.02 -19.46
N GLU A 54 -4.65 25.33 -19.99
CA GLU A 54 -3.91 24.28 -19.27
C GLU A 54 -2.41 24.52 -19.36
N GLN A 55 -1.72 24.34 -18.24
CA GLN A 55 -0.25 24.36 -18.19
C GLN A 55 0.28 23.44 -17.11
N THR A 56 1.45 22.85 -17.35
CA THR A 56 2.17 22.07 -16.35
C THR A 56 3.47 22.79 -16.02
N LEU A 57 3.66 23.09 -14.73
CA LEU A 57 4.88 23.69 -14.22
C LEU A 57 5.72 22.63 -13.54
N HIS A 58 7.01 22.62 -13.85
CA HIS A 58 7.96 21.71 -13.22
C HIS A 58 8.83 22.48 -12.24
N LEU A 59 8.91 21.97 -11.02
CA LEU A 59 9.79 22.45 -9.97
C LEU A 59 10.72 21.32 -9.58
N ARG A 60 12.02 21.51 -9.75
CA ARG A 60 13.04 20.53 -9.31
C ARG A 60 14.13 21.27 -8.55
N GLU A 61 14.17 21.06 -7.23
CA GLU A 61 15.07 21.77 -6.33
C GLU A 61 15.68 20.82 -5.30
N THR A 62 17.00 20.98 -5.10
CA THR A 62 17.71 20.35 -4.00
C THR A 62 17.76 21.32 -2.83
N LEU A 63 17.28 20.91 -1.67
CA LEU A 63 17.27 21.75 -0.48
C LEU A 63 18.70 22.04 0.01
N ALA A 64 18.93 23.28 0.42
CA ALA A 64 20.24 23.69 0.93
C ALA A 64 20.62 22.99 2.23
N GLU A 65 19.62 22.76 3.10
CA GLU A 65 19.78 22.12 4.40
C GLU A 65 19.50 20.62 4.32
N LYS A 66 20.02 19.88 5.32
CA LYS A 66 19.66 18.49 5.52
C LYS A 66 18.20 18.35 5.92
N VAL A 67 17.56 17.28 5.47
CA VAL A 67 16.19 16.95 5.82
C VAL A 67 16.13 15.77 6.78
N ILE A 68 15.02 15.67 7.50
CA ILE A 68 14.69 14.50 8.32
C ILE A 68 13.95 13.53 7.41
N PRO A 69 14.49 12.32 7.15
CA PRO A 69 13.82 11.35 6.30
C PRO A 69 12.62 10.73 6.99
N TRP A 70 11.58 10.46 6.20
CA TRP A 70 10.38 9.78 6.64
C TRP A 70 10.63 8.28 6.79
N SER A 71 10.22 7.69 7.91
CA SER A 71 10.22 6.24 8.16
C SER A 71 9.13 5.85 9.15
N HIS A 72 8.97 4.54 9.42
CA HIS A 72 8.08 4.05 10.46
C HIS A 72 8.45 4.57 11.86
N GLU A 73 9.76 4.64 12.15
CA GLU A 73 10.28 5.09 13.44
C GLU A 73 10.18 6.61 13.59
N ASN A 74 10.29 7.33 12.49
CA ASN A 74 10.23 8.80 12.45
C ASN A 74 9.42 9.28 11.24
N PRO A 75 8.08 9.30 11.32
CA PRO A 75 7.21 9.69 10.22
C PRO A 75 7.15 11.22 10.04
N TYR A 76 8.32 11.84 9.84
CA TYR A 76 8.43 13.28 9.74
C TYR A 76 7.89 13.79 8.42
N LEU A 77 6.94 14.74 8.49
CA LEU A 77 6.30 15.35 7.34
C LEU A 77 6.56 16.85 7.27
N TYR A 78 6.81 17.32 6.06
CA TYR A 78 6.94 18.72 5.71
C TYR A 78 5.63 19.25 5.14
N GLN A 79 5.40 20.57 5.27
CA GLN A 79 4.23 21.24 4.71
C GLN A 79 4.61 21.84 3.36
N LEU A 80 3.96 21.39 2.30
CA LEU A 80 4.05 21.97 0.96
C LEU A 80 2.75 22.71 0.69
N GLU A 81 2.84 24.01 0.44
CA GLU A 81 1.70 24.86 0.09
C GLU A 81 1.86 25.42 -1.31
N ILE A 82 0.88 25.21 -2.14
CA ILE A 82 0.80 25.81 -3.48
C ILE A 82 -0.33 26.83 -3.46
N THR A 83 0.00 28.11 -3.71
CA THR A 83 -0.96 29.21 -3.72
C THR A 83 -1.07 29.79 -5.12
N LEU A 84 -2.29 29.92 -5.62
CA LEU A 84 -2.59 30.60 -6.87
C LEU A 84 -3.18 31.98 -6.59
N THR A 85 -2.75 32.97 -7.33
CA THR A 85 -3.32 34.32 -7.32
C THR A 85 -3.74 34.71 -8.74
N ASP A 86 -4.75 35.54 -8.86
CA ASP A 86 -5.16 36.13 -10.13
C ASP A 86 -4.20 37.26 -10.60
N SER A 87 -4.56 37.92 -11.71
CA SER A 87 -3.80 39.03 -12.28
C SER A 87 -3.79 40.29 -11.42
N GLU A 88 -4.76 40.41 -10.50
CA GLU A 88 -4.90 41.55 -9.57
C GLU A 88 -4.14 41.29 -8.24
N GLY A 89 -3.69 40.04 -8.03
CA GLY A 89 -2.94 39.61 -6.85
C GLY A 89 -3.83 39.01 -5.75
N GLU A 90 -5.14 38.83 -6.01
CA GLU A 90 -6.05 38.18 -5.08
C GLU A 90 -5.86 36.67 -5.11
N MET A 91 -5.91 36.03 -3.95
CA MET A 91 -5.73 34.59 -3.79
C MET A 91 -6.97 33.85 -4.29
N THR A 92 -6.77 32.97 -5.26
CA THR A 92 -7.86 32.18 -5.88
C THR A 92 -7.90 30.75 -5.37
N GLU A 93 -6.75 30.15 -5.06
CA GLU A 93 -6.68 28.77 -4.59
C GLU A 93 -5.47 28.55 -3.68
N VAL A 94 -5.65 27.67 -2.68
CA VAL A 94 -4.57 27.17 -1.82
C VAL A 94 -4.67 25.65 -1.74
N VAL A 95 -3.58 24.96 -2.11
CA VAL A 95 -3.49 23.50 -2.09
C VAL A 95 -2.41 23.09 -1.09
N PRO A 96 -2.80 22.63 0.11
CA PRO A 96 -1.85 22.14 1.11
C PRO A 96 -1.58 20.65 0.90
N TYR A 97 -0.29 20.28 0.98
CA TYR A 97 0.16 18.89 1.03
C TYR A 97 1.08 18.66 2.23
N LYS A 98 1.02 17.42 2.76
CA LYS A 98 2.07 16.91 3.64
C LYS A 98 2.97 15.98 2.84
N ILE A 99 4.27 16.22 2.81
CA ILE A 99 5.22 15.40 2.06
C ILE A 99 6.30 14.84 2.98
N GLY A 100 6.77 13.63 2.68
CA GLY A 100 7.90 13.00 3.36
C GLY A 100 9.06 12.78 2.39
N PHE A 101 10.25 13.16 2.77
CA PHE A 101 11.45 12.83 2.02
C PHE A 101 11.91 11.43 2.39
N ARG A 102 12.10 10.56 1.42
CA ARG A 102 12.63 9.21 1.62
C ARG A 102 13.39 8.72 0.40
N ASP A 103 14.27 7.75 0.62
CA ASP A 103 14.86 6.91 -0.40
C ASP A 103 14.33 5.49 -0.20
N PHE A 104 13.64 4.93 -1.20
CA PHE A 104 13.22 3.54 -1.20
C PHE A 104 13.75 2.89 -2.47
N SER A 105 14.57 1.88 -2.28
CA SER A 105 15.32 1.26 -3.37
C SER A 105 15.41 -0.25 -3.22
N LEU A 106 15.54 -0.92 -4.35
CA LEU A 106 15.97 -2.32 -4.44
C LEU A 106 17.42 -2.33 -4.87
N ASP A 107 18.31 -2.75 -3.96
CA ASP A 107 19.73 -2.82 -4.25
C ASP A 107 20.00 -3.94 -5.28
N PRO A 108 20.63 -3.63 -6.42
CA PRO A 108 20.86 -4.62 -7.47
C PRO A 108 21.94 -5.66 -7.14
N GLN A 109 22.77 -5.41 -6.12
CA GLN A 109 23.85 -6.29 -5.73
C GLN A 109 23.39 -7.35 -4.74
N ASP A 110 22.79 -6.92 -3.63
CA ASP A 110 22.33 -7.83 -2.58
C ASP A 110 20.86 -8.23 -2.73
N LYS A 111 20.16 -7.60 -3.67
CA LYS A 111 18.73 -7.85 -3.98
C LYS A 111 17.83 -7.64 -2.76
N VAL A 112 18.18 -6.65 -1.91
CA VAL A 112 17.45 -6.31 -0.69
C VAL A 112 16.74 -4.96 -0.86
N MET A 113 15.48 -4.90 -0.47
CA MET A 113 14.73 -3.65 -0.41
C MET A 113 15.22 -2.81 0.78
N LYS A 114 15.56 -1.55 0.52
CA LYS A 114 16.10 -0.63 1.53
C LYS A 114 15.27 0.65 1.60
N LEU A 115 15.02 1.12 2.81
CA LEU A 115 14.44 2.44 3.06
C LEU A 115 15.47 3.30 3.78
N ASN A 116 15.81 4.46 3.19
CA ASN A 116 16.83 5.36 3.70
C ASN A 116 18.18 4.66 3.96
N GLY A 117 18.56 3.75 3.07
CA GLY A 117 19.79 2.96 3.14
C GLY A 117 19.78 1.78 4.11
N LYS A 118 18.67 1.54 4.83
CA LYS A 118 18.52 0.41 5.75
C LYS A 118 17.62 -0.67 5.17
N ARG A 119 17.95 -1.94 5.46
CA ARG A 119 17.09 -3.07 5.07
C ARG A 119 15.67 -2.86 5.59
N LEU A 120 14.69 -2.96 4.70
CA LEU A 120 13.27 -2.91 5.05
C LEU A 120 12.82 -4.29 5.54
N VAL A 121 12.03 -4.34 6.61
CA VAL A 121 11.30 -5.54 7.02
C VAL A 121 9.85 -5.21 7.26
N ILE A 122 8.99 -6.01 6.64
CA ILE A 122 7.55 -5.89 6.72
C ILE A 122 7.01 -6.75 7.85
N CYS A 123 6.42 -6.11 8.83
CA CYS A 123 5.61 -6.68 9.89
C CYS A 123 4.15 -6.25 9.64
N GLY A 124 3.53 -6.83 8.61
CA GLY A 124 2.31 -6.30 7.99
C GLY A 124 1.06 -7.12 8.26
N VAL A 125 -0.06 -6.53 7.90
CA VAL A 125 -1.38 -7.16 7.87
C VAL A 125 -2.11 -6.81 6.57
N ASN A 126 -2.95 -7.72 6.10
CA ASN A 126 -3.94 -7.44 5.07
C ASN A 126 -5.15 -6.80 5.74
N ARG A 127 -5.67 -5.70 5.21
CA ARG A 127 -6.77 -4.98 5.83
C ARG A 127 -7.92 -4.78 4.86
N HIS A 128 -9.05 -5.42 5.18
CA HIS A 128 -10.33 -5.01 4.62
C HIS A 128 -10.88 -3.79 5.38
N GLU A 129 -11.54 -2.87 4.66
CA GLU A 129 -12.33 -1.82 5.29
C GLU A 129 -13.62 -2.45 5.85
N TRP A 130 -13.70 -2.57 7.18
CA TRP A 130 -14.82 -3.22 7.84
C TRP A 130 -15.22 -2.59 9.17
N ASN A 131 -16.53 -2.54 9.41
CA ASN A 131 -17.14 -2.19 10.68
C ASN A 131 -18.35 -3.10 10.91
N ALA A 132 -18.44 -3.70 12.07
CA ALA A 132 -19.51 -4.67 12.40
C ALA A 132 -20.93 -4.10 12.32
N ALA A 133 -21.11 -2.78 12.39
CA ALA A 133 -22.42 -2.15 12.31
C ALA A 133 -22.78 -1.64 10.91
N SER A 134 -21.78 -1.27 10.09
CA SER A 134 -21.98 -0.61 8.80
C SER A 134 -21.31 -1.32 7.61
N GLY A 135 -20.74 -2.53 7.84
CA GLY A 135 -20.06 -3.29 6.81
C GLY A 135 -18.84 -2.54 6.27
N ARG A 136 -18.77 -2.35 4.97
CA ARG A 136 -17.66 -1.67 4.29
C ARG A 136 -17.67 -0.14 4.41
N CYS A 137 -18.68 0.45 5.02
CA CYS A 137 -18.75 1.88 5.27
C CYS A 137 -18.07 2.22 6.60
N ILE A 138 -16.78 2.50 6.58
CA ILE A 138 -16.00 2.84 7.76
C ILE A 138 -15.95 4.35 8.02
N SER A 139 -15.74 4.72 9.26
CA SER A 139 -15.57 6.10 9.71
C SER A 139 -14.11 6.51 9.86
N MET A 140 -13.85 7.79 10.04
CA MET A 140 -12.53 8.31 10.42
C MET A 140 -12.08 7.76 11.78
N GLU A 141 -13.00 7.57 12.70
CA GLU A 141 -12.76 7.00 14.02
C GLU A 141 -12.30 5.54 13.93
N ASP A 142 -12.92 4.74 13.05
CA ASP A 142 -12.49 3.37 12.78
C ASP A 142 -11.04 3.33 12.27
N MET A 143 -10.72 4.17 11.28
CA MET A 143 -9.37 4.24 10.72
C MET A 143 -8.33 4.67 11.76
N LYS A 144 -8.63 5.69 12.57
CA LYS A 144 -7.74 6.12 13.67
C LYS A 144 -7.55 5.02 14.72
N TRP A 145 -8.61 4.27 15.01
CA TRP A 145 -8.53 3.15 15.93
C TRP A 145 -7.62 2.04 15.35
N ASP A 146 -7.75 1.74 14.06
CA ASP A 146 -6.92 0.75 13.37
C ASP A 146 -5.44 1.17 13.39
N ILE A 147 -5.11 2.42 13.12
CA ILE A 147 -3.74 2.96 13.23
C ILE A 147 -3.20 2.80 14.67
N ALA A 148 -4.01 3.14 15.68
CA ALA A 148 -3.59 2.98 17.06
C ALA A 148 -3.39 1.50 17.43
N CYS A 149 -4.20 0.60 16.88
CA CYS A 149 -4.04 -0.84 17.00
C CYS A 149 -2.73 -1.33 16.37
N PHE A 150 -2.39 -0.88 15.18
CA PHE A 150 -1.13 -1.21 14.53
C PHE A 150 0.06 -0.81 15.41
N LYS A 151 0.08 0.43 15.87
CA LYS A 151 1.20 0.94 16.71
C LYS A 151 1.37 0.16 18.00
N ARG A 152 0.30 -0.17 18.74
CA ARG A 152 0.40 -0.92 20.00
C ARG A 152 0.76 -2.39 19.83
N ASN A 153 0.57 -2.93 18.59
CA ASN A 153 0.84 -4.34 18.26
C ASN A 153 2.09 -4.54 17.40
N ASN A 154 2.92 -3.49 17.22
CA ASN A 154 4.15 -3.51 16.43
C ASN A 154 3.96 -3.82 14.94
N ILE A 155 2.77 -3.58 14.42
CA ILE A 155 2.47 -3.68 12.99
C ILE A 155 2.98 -2.41 12.32
N ASN A 156 3.87 -2.57 11.32
CA ASN A 156 4.48 -1.45 10.61
C ASN A 156 4.00 -1.26 9.17
N ALA A 157 3.20 -2.21 8.66
CA ALA A 157 2.77 -2.20 7.27
C ALA A 157 1.35 -2.70 7.09
N VAL A 158 0.71 -2.28 6.01
CA VAL A 158 -0.62 -2.70 5.59
C VAL A 158 -0.69 -2.92 4.08
N ARG A 159 -1.31 -4.00 3.65
CA ARG A 159 -1.78 -4.19 2.28
C ARG A 159 -3.26 -3.88 2.22
N THR A 160 -3.66 -2.99 1.31
CA THR A 160 -5.06 -2.61 1.10
C THR A 160 -5.75 -3.68 0.24
N CYS A 161 -6.15 -4.77 0.86
CA CYS A 161 -6.71 -5.92 0.18
C CYS A 161 -8.22 -5.73 -0.10
N HIS A 162 -8.72 -5.91 -1.30
CA HIS A 162 -8.07 -6.08 -2.60
C HIS A 162 -8.52 -4.92 -3.50
N TYR A 163 -8.38 -3.70 -3.01
CA TYR A 163 -8.88 -2.44 -3.60
C TYR A 163 -8.24 -1.26 -2.90
N PRO A 164 -8.20 -0.07 -3.51
CA PRO A 164 -7.81 1.15 -2.81
C PRO A 164 -8.75 1.45 -1.64
N ASP A 165 -8.17 1.75 -0.48
CA ASP A 165 -8.91 2.19 0.71
C ASP A 165 -9.40 3.64 0.56
N ARG A 166 -10.19 4.12 1.50
CA ARG A 166 -10.60 5.53 1.57
C ARG A 166 -9.37 6.45 1.54
N LYS A 167 -9.48 7.56 0.82
CA LYS A 167 -8.36 8.49 0.62
C LYS A 167 -7.71 8.99 1.92
N GLU A 168 -8.50 9.15 2.98
CA GLU A 168 -8.02 9.61 4.29
C GLU A 168 -7.09 8.59 4.96
N TRP A 169 -7.21 7.30 4.61
CA TRP A 169 -6.38 6.23 5.15
C TRP A 169 -4.89 6.44 4.88
N TYR A 170 -4.56 6.83 3.66
CA TYR A 170 -3.17 7.05 3.26
C TYR A 170 -2.53 8.22 4.02
N GLY A 171 -3.27 9.31 4.26
CA GLY A 171 -2.80 10.41 5.09
C GLY A 171 -2.55 10.01 6.54
N LEU A 172 -3.40 9.15 7.11
CA LEU A 172 -3.18 8.58 8.45
C LEU A 172 -1.95 7.67 8.48
N CYS A 173 -1.71 6.88 7.44
CA CYS A 173 -0.50 6.07 7.30
C CYS A 173 0.76 6.93 7.19
N ASP A 174 0.71 8.03 6.42
CA ASP A 174 1.81 8.99 6.33
C ASP A 174 2.17 9.57 7.70
N GLU A 175 1.17 10.01 8.46
CA GLU A 175 1.36 10.61 9.78
C GLU A 175 1.84 9.60 10.84
N ALA A 176 1.40 8.35 10.73
CA ALA A 176 1.74 7.31 11.67
C ALA A 176 3.01 6.52 11.33
N GLY A 177 3.53 6.66 10.10
CA GLY A 177 4.66 5.88 9.63
C GLY A 177 4.30 4.42 9.34
N ILE A 178 3.11 4.16 8.81
CA ILE A 178 2.70 2.82 8.38
C ILE A 178 3.03 2.66 6.90
N TYR A 179 3.82 1.68 6.54
CA TYR A 179 4.13 1.35 5.15
C TYR A 179 2.90 0.78 4.46
N VAL A 180 2.66 1.19 3.22
CA VAL A 180 1.48 0.78 2.47
C VAL A 180 1.89 0.03 1.20
N MET A 181 1.31 -1.15 1.02
CA MET A 181 1.17 -1.80 -0.27
C MET A 181 -0.23 -1.45 -0.81
N ALA A 182 -0.27 -0.48 -1.72
CA ALA A 182 -1.52 0.03 -2.28
C ALA A 182 -1.96 -0.87 -3.44
N GLU A 183 -3.07 -1.58 -3.24
CA GLU A 183 -3.53 -2.56 -4.22
C GLU A 183 -4.56 -1.99 -5.18
N THR A 184 -4.36 -2.31 -6.44
CA THR A 184 -5.29 -2.00 -7.52
C THR A 184 -6.54 -2.86 -7.38
N ASN A 185 -7.72 -2.29 -7.62
CA ASN A 185 -8.98 -3.02 -7.56
C ASN A 185 -9.10 -4.02 -8.72
N LEU A 186 -8.46 -5.15 -8.55
CA LEU A 186 -8.49 -6.28 -9.49
C LEU A 186 -8.44 -7.59 -8.72
N GLU A 187 -9.48 -8.38 -8.86
CA GLU A 187 -9.54 -9.77 -8.43
C GLU A 187 -10.47 -10.55 -9.34
N SER A 188 -10.00 -11.68 -9.84
CA SER A 188 -10.76 -12.51 -10.79
C SER A 188 -10.56 -14.01 -10.57
N HIS A 189 -10.22 -14.42 -9.33
CA HIS A 189 -9.99 -15.80 -8.93
C HIS A 189 -11.13 -16.75 -9.37
N GLY A 190 -12.38 -16.28 -9.31
CA GLY A 190 -13.53 -17.05 -9.78
C GLY A 190 -13.47 -17.49 -11.25
N SER A 191 -12.66 -16.82 -12.09
CA SER A 191 -12.50 -17.20 -13.51
C SER A 191 -11.56 -18.40 -13.71
N TRP A 192 -10.71 -18.75 -12.72
CA TRP A 192 -9.75 -19.87 -12.78
C TRP A 192 -9.83 -20.79 -11.55
N GLN A 193 -11.07 -21.10 -11.18
CA GLN A 193 -11.38 -21.95 -10.01
C GLN A 193 -10.72 -23.32 -10.01
N LYS A 194 -10.36 -23.83 -11.18
CA LYS A 194 -9.69 -25.13 -11.31
C LYS A 194 -8.18 -25.10 -11.14
N MET A 195 -7.59 -23.96 -10.74
CA MET A 195 -6.19 -23.83 -10.31
C MET A 195 -5.21 -24.69 -11.14
N GLY A 196 -5.01 -24.34 -12.41
CA GLY A 196 -4.10 -25.05 -13.32
C GLY A 196 -4.77 -26.07 -14.26
N ASP A 197 -5.99 -26.47 -13.97
CA ASP A 197 -6.80 -27.27 -14.90
C ASP A 197 -7.60 -26.41 -15.89
N THR A 198 -7.68 -25.10 -15.64
CA THR A 198 -8.39 -24.17 -16.51
C THR A 198 -7.46 -23.70 -17.62
N GLU A 199 -7.93 -23.78 -18.85
CA GLU A 199 -7.23 -23.20 -20.01
C GLU A 199 -6.98 -21.72 -19.75
N PRO A 200 -5.73 -21.20 -19.99
CA PRO A 200 -5.41 -19.78 -19.80
C PRO A 200 -6.35 -18.81 -20.50
N SER A 201 -6.93 -19.21 -21.65
CA SER A 201 -7.91 -18.42 -22.40
C SER A 201 -9.23 -18.16 -21.67
N TRP A 202 -9.53 -18.90 -20.59
CA TRP A 202 -10.69 -18.69 -19.75
C TRP A 202 -10.41 -17.79 -18.52
N ASN A 203 -9.13 -17.50 -18.28
CA ASN A 203 -8.75 -16.65 -17.16
C ASN A 203 -8.90 -15.17 -17.54
N VAL A 204 -9.57 -14.42 -16.70
CA VAL A 204 -9.77 -12.97 -16.85
C VAL A 204 -8.91 -12.25 -15.81
N PRO A 205 -8.16 -11.20 -16.18
CA PRO A 205 -8.04 -10.63 -17.53
C PRO A 205 -7.17 -11.45 -18.49
N GLY A 206 -6.17 -12.20 -18.01
CA GLY A 206 -5.28 -13.03 -18.81
C GLY A 206 -4.61 -12.23 -19.95
N SER A 207 -4.76 -12.72 -21.17
CA SER A 207 -4.35 -12.03 -22.40
C SER A 207 -5.58 -11.68 -23.26
N VAL A 208 -6.70 -11.33 -22.65
CA VAL A 208 -7.96 -10.99 -23.31
C VAL A 208 -7.98 -9.50 -23.64
N PRO A 209 -7.83 -9.09 -24.92
CA PRO A 209 -7.60 -7.68 -25.29
C PRO A 209 -8.68 -6.71 -24.81
N GLU A 210 -9.92 -7.19 -24.66
CA GLU A 210 -11.06 -6.39 -24.22
C GLU A 210 -10.95 -5.94 -22.74
N TRP A 211 -10.15 -6.63 -21.93
CA TRP A 211 -9.94 -6.29 -20.52
C TRP A 211 -8.73 -5.41 -20.28
N LYS A 212 -7.78 -5.38 -21.22
CA LYS A 212 -6.48 -4.69 -21.04
C LYS A 212 -6.65 -3.23 -20.64
N GLU A 213 -7.47 -2.47 -21.40
CA GLU A 213 -7.69 -1.06 -21.10
C GLU A 213 -8.33 -0.84 -19.72
N ALA A 214 -9.29 -1.68 -19.35
CA ALA A 214 -9.99 -1.59 -18.07
C ALA A 214 -9.04 -1.84 -16.87
N VAL A 215 -8.15 -2.85 -16.93
CA VAL A 215 -7.23 -3.13 -15.84
C VAL A 215 -6.12 -2.09 -15.74
N VAL A 216 -5.61 -1.59 -16.87
CA VAL A 216 -4.63 -0.48 -16.87
C VAL A 216 -5.25 0.81 -16.34
N ASP A 217 -6.52 1.08 -16.64
CA ASP A 217 -7.23 2.24 -16.09
C ASP A 217 -7.38 2.17 -14.57
N ARG A 218 -7.62 0.98 -14.00
CA ARG A 218 -7.63 0.76 -12.55
C ARG A 218 -6.27 1.03 -11.93
N ALA A 219 -5.18 0.58 -12.57
CA ALA A 219 -3.81 0.89 -12.14
C ALA A 219 -3.54 2.40 -12.19
N ARG A 220 -3.94 3.07 -13.28
CA ARG A 220 -3.84 4.52 -13.44
C ARG A 220 -4.60 5.27 -12.36
N THR A 221 -5.84 4.86 -12.08
CA THR A 221 -6.65 5.48 -11.03
C THR A 221 -5.99 5.37 -9.67
N ASN A 222 -5.48 4.18 -9.29
CA ASN A 222 -4.75 3.98 -8.04
C ASN A 222 -3.53 4.89 -7.96
N PHE A 223 -2.73 4.94 -9.03
CA PHE A 223 -1.55 5.80 -9.13
C PHE A 223 -1.90 7.29 -9.01
N GLU A 224 -2.78 7.80 -9.85
CA GLU A 224 -3.10 9.22 -9.89
C GLU A 224 -3.71 9.75 -8.58
N CYS A 225 -4.51 8.92 -7.91
CA CYS A 225 -5.10 9.29 -6.63
C CYS A 225 -4.09 9.34 -5.48
N TYR A 226 -3.07 8.47 -5.48
CA TYR A 226 -2.28 8.21 -4.27
C TYR A 226 -0.76 8.38 -4.43
N LYS A 227 -0.24 8.71 -5.60
CA LYS A 227 1.20 8.83 -5.90
C LYS A 227 1.99 9.80 -5.01
N ASN A 228 1.32 10.74 -4.33
CA ASN A 228 1.98 11.74 -3.49
C ASN A 228 2.19 11.30 -2.03
N HIS A 229 1.68 10.12 -1.63
CA HIS A 229 1.81 9.61 -0.26
C HIS A 229 3.18 8.95 -0.01
N PRO A 230 3.98 9.42 0.97
CA PRO A 230 5.27 8.81 1.29
C PRO A 230 5.14 7.41 1.90
N SER A 231 4.03 7.07 2.53
CA SER A 231 3.76 5.75 3.11
C SER A 231 3.67 4.63 2.07
N ILE A 232 3.24 4.94 0.85
CA ILE A 232 3.14 3.93 -0.22
C ILE A 232 4.55 3.57 -0.70
N LEU A 233 4.96 2.33 -0.45
CA LEU A 233 6.22 1.76 -0.93
C LEU A 233 6.01 0.83 -2.12
N PHE A 234 4.84 0.22 -2.22
CA PHE A 234 4.53 -0.78 -3.24
C PHE A 234 3.22 -0.45 -3.95
N TRP A 235 3.23 -0.60 -5.27
CA TRP A 235 2.04 -0.71 -6.09
C TRP A 235 1.73 -2.19 -6.33
N SER A 236 0.61 -2.69 -5.82
CA SER A 236 0.16 -4.05 -6.08
C SER A 236 -0.81 -4.06 -7.25
N LEU A 237 -0.60 -4.98 -8.20
CA LEU A 237 -1.37 -5.04 -9.43
C LEU A 237 -2.78 -5.61 -9.23
N GLY A 238 -3.01 -6.28 -8.11
CA GLY A 238 -4.28 -6.90 -7.77
C GLY A 238 -4.09 -8.17 -6.97
N ASN A 239 -5.12 -9.00 -6.94
CA ASN A 239 -5.17 -10.26 -6.21
C ASN A 239 -5.68 -11.38 -7.09
N GLU A 240 -5.07 -12.56 -6.97
CA GLU A 240 -5.54 -13.85 -7.50
C GLU A 240 -6.14 -13.77 -8.90
N SER A 241 -5.49 -13.03 -9.79
CA SER A 241 -5.83 -12.94 -11.20
C SER A 241 -4.68 -13.52 -12.02
N TYR A 242 -4.99 -14.34 -13.02
CA TYR A 242 -3.96 -15.07 -13.75
C TYR A 242 -2.99 -14.12 -14.49
N ALA A 243 -1.69 -14.26 -14.19
CA ALA A 243 -0.65 -13.37 -14.70
C ALA A 243 -0.35 -13.64 -16.16
N GLU A 244 -0.77 -12.73 -17.04
CA GLU A 244 -0.49 -12.71 -18.47
C GLU A 244 -0.33 -11.27 -18.99
N ASP A 245 -0.57 -11.05 -20.30
CA ASP A 245 -0.28 -9.78 -20.98
C ASP A 245 -0.98 -8.57 -20.38
N ASP A 246 -2.19 -8.72 -19.85
CA ASP A 246 -2.94 -7.61 -19.30
C ASP A 246 -2.37 -7.14 -17.96
N ILE A 247 -1.94 -8.09 -17.11
CA ILE A 247 -1.22 -7.79 -15.87
C ILE A 247 0.18 -7.21 -16.18
N ALA A 248 0.87 -7.75 -17.21
CA ALA A 248 2.14 -7.20 -17.67
C ALA A 248 1.99 -5.74 -18.16
N ALA A 249 0.88 -5.39 -18.78
CA ALA A 249 0.60 -4.01 -19.18
C ALA A 249 0.38 -3.07 -17.96
N MET A 250 -0.22 -3.55 -16.89
CA MET A 250 -0.31 -2.80 -15.63
C MET A 250 1.07 -2.58 -15.00
N GLN A 251 1.94 -3.60 -15.00
CA GLN A 251 3.34 -3.50 -14.56
C GLN A 251 4.06 -2.41 -15.36
N GLN A 252 3.97 -2.47 -16.68
CA GLN A 252 4.58 -1.49 -17.58
C GLN A 252 4.09 -0.07 -17.25
N PHE A 253 2.79 0.12 -17.05
CA PHE A 253 2.23 1.42 -16.69
C PHE A 253 2.90 2.00 -15.43
N PHE A 254 3.01 1.24 -14.36
CA PHE A 254 3.66 1.73 -13.14
C PHE A 254 5.14 2.05 -13.36
N LYS A 255 5.87 1.18 -14.09
CA LYS A 255 7.30 1.40 -14.38
C LYS A 255 7.58 2.62 -15.25
N GLU A 256 6.66 2.98 -16.12
CA GLU A 256 6.77 4.18 -16.97
C GLU A 256 6.43 5.48 -16.21
N ASN A 257 5.67 5.39 -15.12
CA ASN A 257 5.15 6.56 -14.41
C ASN A 257 5.71 6.74 -13.01
N ASP A 258 6.37 5.74 -12.42
CA ASP A 258 6.91 5.79 -11.05
C ASP A 258 8.24 5.03 -10.94
N ASP A 259 9.30 5.77 -10.68
CA ASP A 259 10.64 5.25 -10.41
C ASP A 259 10.99 5.18 -8.91
N LEU A 260 10.05 5.60 -8.04
CA LEU A 260 10.25 5.71 -6.59
C LEU A 260 9.66 4.55 -5.79
N ARG A 261 8.88 3.68 -6.44
CA ARG A 261 8.17 2.57 -5.79
C ARG A 261 8.36 1.27 -6.56
N LEU A 262 8.26 0.18 -5.82
CA LEU A 262 8.31 -1.15 -6.41
C LEU A 262 6.90 -1.64 -6.76
N VAL A 263 6.83 -2.51 -7.75
CA VAL A 263 5.59 -3.14 -8.18
C VAL A 263 5.54 -4.58 -7.68
N HIS A 264 4.42 -4.96 -7.11
CA HIS A 264 4.16 -6.26 -6.52
C HIS A 264 3.07 -7.02 -7.28
N TYR A 265 3.27 -8.33 -7.47
CA TYR A 265 2.23 -9.25 -7.87
C TYR A 265 2.59 -10.71 -7.52
N GLU A 266 1.67 -11.44 -6.90
CA GLU A 266 1.88 -12.84 -6.49
C GLU A 266 1.52 -13.85 -7.57
N GLY A 267 0.60 -13.52 -8.48
CA GLY A 267 0.07 -14.44 -9.49
C GLY A 267 1.11 -14.99 -10.47
N VAL A 268 2.29 -14.41 -10.51
CA VAL A 268 3.46 -14.88 -11.27
C VAL A 268 3.88 -16.29 -10.83
N PHE A 269 3.64 -16.66 -9.58
CA PHE A 269 3.91 -18.01 -9.08
C PHE A 269 3.19 -19.09 -9.91
N HIS A 270 2.02 -18.79 -10.42
CA HIS A 270 1.21 -19.71 -11.24
C HIS A 270 1.55 -19.65 -12.74
N ASN A 271 2.25 -18.60 -13.20
CA ASN A 271 2.69 -18.48 -14.60
C ASN A 271 4.11 -17.93 -14.69
N LYS A 272 5.08 -18.85 -14.58
CA LYS A 272 6.52 -18.53 -14.58
C LYS A 272 7.03 -17.95 -15.92
N ALA A 273 6.24 -18.00 -17.00
CA ALA A 273 6.61 -17.35 -18.25
C ALA A 273 6.73 -15.82 -18.12
N TYR A 274 6.06 -15.23 -17.14
CA TYR A 274 6.09 -13.80 -16.86
C TYR A 274 6.99 -13.40 -15.67
N GLU A 275 7.80 -14.34 -15.15
CA GLU A 275 8.63 -14.11 -13.95
C GLU A 275 9.61 -12.94 -14.09
N ASP A 276 10.18 -12.74 -15.27
CA ASP A 276 11.13 -11.65 -15.53
C ASP A 276 10.44 -10.31 -15.89
N VAL A 277 9.13 -10.33 -16.12
CA VAL A 277 8.36 -9.16 -16.60
C VAL A 277 7.50 -8.54 -15.51
N ILE A 278 6.87 -9.36 -14.68
CA ILE A 278 5.90 -8.94 -13.67
C ILE A 278 6.52 -9.06 -12.27
N SER A 279 6.23 -8.08 -11.42
CA SER A 279 6.67 -7.96 -10.02
C SER A 279 8.18 -7.76 -9.83
N ASP A 280 8.55 -6.85 -8.96
CA ASP A 280 9.96 -6.60 -8.57
C ASP A 280 10.44 -7.56 -7.47
N MET A 281 9.55 -8.39 -6.92
CA MET A 281 9.82 -9.32 -5.85
C MET A 281 9.20 -10.69 -6.12
N GLU A 282 9.78 -11.73 -5.54
CA GLU A 282 9.11 -13.02 -5.39
C GLU A 282 8.07 -12.86 -4.29
N SER A 283 6.82 -13.10 -4.63
CA SER A 283 5.72 -13.02 -3.70
C SER A 283 4.87 -14.27 -3.78
N ARG A 284 4.48 -14.78 -2.62
CA ARG A 284 3.63 -15.97 -2.53
C ARG A 284 2.59 -15.80 -1.44
N MET A 285 1.51 -16.56 -1.58
CA MET A 285 0.51 -16.74 -0.55
C MET A 285 0.75 -18.05 0.19
N TYR A 286 0.73 -17.99 1.51
CA TYR A 286 0.75 -19.16 2.42
C TYR A 286 1.90 -20.15 2.19
N ALA A 287 3.02 -19.69 1.61
CA ALA A 287 4.20 -20.54 1.46
C ALA A 287 4.71 -21.01 2.82
N TYR A 288 5.01 -22.29 2.95
CA TYR A 288 5.63 -22.83 4.16
C TYR A 288 7.06 -22.34 4.33
N PRO A 289 7.58 -22.27 5.56
CA PRO A 289 8.96 -21.84 5.80
C PRO A 289 10.00 -22.60 4.97
N GLN A 290 9.81 -23.89 4.71
CA GLN A 290 10.72 -24.68 3.87
C GLN A 290 10.72 -24.21 2.42
N GLU A 291 9.58 -23.84 1.85
CA GLU A 291 9.50 -23.34 0.47
C GLU A 291 10.20 -22.00 0.30
N ILE A 292 10.18 -21.16 1.36
CA ILE A 292 10.94 -19.91 1.40
C ILE A 292 12.44 -20.20 1.42
N ILE A 293 12.87 -21.13 2.27
CA ILE A 293 14.26 -21.58 2.36
C ILE A 293 14.72 -22.13 1.00
N ASP A 294 13.92 -23.00 0.40
CA ASP A 294 14.25 -23.63 -0.90
C ASP A 294 14.46 -22.57 -2.00
N TYR A 295 13.63 -21.51 -2.02
CA TYR A 295 13.83 -20.41 -2.95
C TYR A 295 15.12 -19.63 -2.65
N LEU A 296 15.34 -19.27 -1.39
CA LEU A 296 16.45 -18.39 -0.98
C LEU A 296 17.82 -19.08 -1.04
N GLU A 297 17.88 -20.42 -0.94
CA GLU A 297 19.12 -21.19 -1.08
C GLU A 297 19.45 -21.58 -2.54
N ASN A 298 18.54 -21.39 -3.49
CA ASN A 298 18.69 -21.81 -4.89
C ASN A 298 18.81 -20.63 -5.87
N ASP A 299 19.83 -19.79 -5.70
CA ASP A 299 20.14 -18.63 -6.56
C ASP A 299 18.93 -17.69 -6.76
N PRO A 300 18.42 -17.08 -5.68
CA PRO A 300 17.24 -16.23 -5.73
C PRO A 300 17.48 -14.99 -6.59
N LYS A 301 16.55 -14.68 -7.49
CA LYS A 301 16.65 -13.53 -8.39
C LYS A 301 16.09 -12.24 -7.79
N LYS A 302 15.10 -12.36 -6.92
CA LYS A 302 14.32 -11.25 -6.36
C LYS A 302 14.22 -11.37 -4.85
N PRO A 303 14.03 -10.24 -4.10
CA PRO A 303 13.71 -10.30 -2.67
C PRO A 303 12.40 -11.06 -2.46
N TYR A 304 12.25 -11.68 -1.30
CA TYR A 304 11.09 -12.51 -0.98
C TYR A 304 10.17 -11.78 0.01
N LEU A 305 8.89 -11.68 -0.35
CA LEU A 305 7.85 -11.08 0.48
C LEU A 305 6.58 -11.94 0.43
N LEU A 306 5.99 -12.25 1.59
CA LEU A 306 4.70 -12.93 1.66
C LEU A 306 3.57 -11.89 1.59
N CYS A 307 2.81 -11.84 0.50
CA CYS A 307 1.65 -10.95 0.44
C CYS A 307 0.51 -11.43 1.35
N GLU A 308 0.44 -12.75 1.60
CA GLU A 308 -0.47 -13.34 2.56
C GLU A 308 0.19 -14.53 3.27
N TYR A 309 0.09 -14.57 4.59
CA TYR A 309 0.55 -15.71 5.39
C TYR A 309 -0.19 -15.76 6.73
N MET A 310 0.04 -16.81 7.53
CA MET A 310 -0.52 -16.96 8.87
C MET A 310 -2.06 -16.84 8.91
N HIS A 311 -2.74 -17.50 7.97
CA HIS A 311 -4.20 -17.48 7.81
C HIS A 311 -4.93 -17.74 9.13
N ASP A 312 -5.56 -16.71 9.74
CA ASP A 312 -6.15 -16.76 11.08
C ASP A 312 -7.62 -17.20 11.06
N MET A 313 -7.90 -18.37 10.46
CA MET A 313 -9.24 -18.94 10.43
C MET A 313 -9.44 -19.98 11.54
N GLY A 314 -10.54 -19.91 12.26
CA GLY A 314 -10.88 -20.86 13.33
C GLY A 314 -9.95 -20.73 14.52
N ASN A 315 -9.27 -21.83 14.89
CA ASN A 315 -8.32 -21.87 15.99
C ASN A 315 -6.87 -21.75 15.53
N SER A 316 -6.63 -20.87 14.55
CA SER A 316 -5.31 -20.52 14.03
C SER A 316 -4.80 -19.26 14.72
N LEU A 317 -3.87 -18.86 14.30
CA LEU A 317 -2.50 -18.47 14.08
C LEU A 317 -1.61 -19.14 15.12
N GLY A 318 -0.49 -19.68 14.72
CA GLY A 318 0.49 -20.33 15.57
C GLY A 318 1.76 -20.69 14.79
N GLY A 319 2.88 -20.84 15.51
CA GLY A 319 4.17 -21.14 14.88
C GLY A 319 4.79 -19.98 14.11
N MET A 320 4.45 -18.74 14.44
CA MET A 320 4.95 -17.53 13.79
C MET A 320 6.48 -17.41 13.90
N ASN A 321 7.10 -18.00 14.93
CA ASN A 321 8.55 -18.05 15.09
C ASN A 321 9.25 -18.63 13.86
N SER A 322 8.68 -19.64 13.22
CA SER A 322 9.30 -20.31 12.07
C SER A 322 9.46 -19.38 10.85
N TYR A 323 8.63 -18.36 10.72
CA TYR A 323 8.78 -17.30 9.72
C TYR A 323 9.69 -16.17 10.20
N MET A 324 9.59 -15.80 11.48
CA MET A 324 10.40 -14.72 12.03
C MET A 324 11.88 -15.05 12.11
N ASP A 325 12.22 -16.30 12.42
CA ASP A 325 13.61 -16.81 12.44
C ASP A 325 14.28 -16.70 11.05
N LEU A 326 13.52 -16.77 9.96
CA LEU A 326 14.02 -16.60 8.61
C LEU A 326 14.51 -15.18 8.32
N LEU A 327 13.96 -14.17 8.99
CA LEU A 327 14.40 -12.77 8.86
C LEU A 327 15.85 -12.57 9.32
N ASP A 328 16.29 -13.33 10.32
CA ASP A 328 17.65 -13.26 10.84
C ASP A 328 18.59 -14.14 10.00
N ARG A 329 18.07 -15.17 9.32
CA ARG A 329 18.84 -16.11 8.51
C ARG A 329 19.09 -15.61 7.08
N PHE A 330 18.13 -14.91 6.48
CA PHE A 330 18.16 -14.51 5.08
C PHE A 330 17.83 -13.02 4.91
N GLU A 331 18.78 -12.23 4.43
CA GLU A 331 18.57 -10.80 4.22
C GLU A 331 17.51 -10.51 3.15
N MET A 332 17.42 -11.35 2.12
CA MET A 332 16.43 -11.23 1.04
C MET A 332 15.02 -11.63 1.45
N TYR A 333 14.82 -12.32 2.58
CA TYR A 333 13.49 -12.53 3.14
C TYR A 333 13.10 -11.30 3.96
N GLN A 334 12.07 -10.59 3.55
CA GLN A 334 11.74 -9.27 4.12
C GLN A 334 10.36 -9.21 4.79
N GLY A 335 9.83 -10.36 5.21
CA GLY A 335 8.61 -10.47 5.99
C GLY A 335 7.36 -10.65 5.14
N GLY A 336 6.23 -10.10 5.60
CA GLY A 336 4.96 -10.27 4.91
C GLY A 336 3.76 -9.67 5.63
N PHE A 337 2.58 -9.97 5.09
CA PHE A 337 1.30 -9.46 5.55
C PHE A 337 0.41 -10.61 6.04
N ILE A 338 0.01 -10.60 7.30
CA ILE A 338 -0.87 -11.60 7.89
C ILE A 338 -2.25 -11.55 7.21
N TRP A 339 -2.84 -12.68 6.89
CA TRP A 339 -4.24 -12.80 6.49
C TRP A 339 -5.10 -13.20 7.67
N ASP A 340 -6.01 -12.33 8.19
CA ASP A 340 -6.10 -10.91 7.87
C ASP A 340 -6.24 -10.08 9.16
N TYR A 341 -6.58 -8.82 9.03
CA TYR A 341 -6.62 -7.90 10.17
C TYR A 341 -7.90 -8.00 10.99
N ILE A 342 -9.07 -8.08 10.35
CA ILE A 342 -10.36 -7.98 11.03
C ILE A 342 -11.41 -8.88 10.39
N ASP A 343 -12.18 -9.61 11.21
CA ASP A 343 -13.30 -10.41 10.74
C ASP A 343 -14.36 -9.56 10.01
N GLN A 344 -14.90 -10.09 8.91
CA GLN A 344 -15.98 -9.46 8.16
C GLN A 344 -17.34 -10.01 8.61
N ALA A 345 -17.73 -9.70 9.85
CA ALA A 345 -19.02 -10.07 10.44
C ALA A 345 -19.85 -8.83 10.78
N LEU A 346 -21.17 -9.00 10.79
CA LEU A 346 -22.14 -7.94 11.06
C LEU A 346 -22.88 -8.18 12.37
N TRP A 347 -23.14 -7.11 13.11
CA TRP A 347 -24.02 -7.13 14.26
C TRP A 347 -25.48 -7.33 13.84
N VAL A 348 -26.10 -8.42 14.33
CA VAL A 348 -27.53 -8.67 14.16
C VAL A 348 -28.17 -8.97 15.50
N LYS A 349 -29.48 -8.78 15.58
CA LYS A 349 -30.29 -9.25 16.69
C LYS A 349 -30.71 -10.69 16.41
N ASP A 350 -30.25 -11.61 17.22
CA ASP A 350 -30.65 -13.01 17.14
C ASP A 350 -32.14 -13.16 17.50
N GLU A 351 -32.93 -13.79 16.61
CA GLU A 351 -34.37 -13.86 16.75
C GLU A 351 -34.83 -14.78 17.89
N VAL A 352 -34.03 -15.79 18.23
CA VAL A 352 -34.34 -16.75 19.26
C VAL A 352 -34.01 -16.21 20.65
N THR A 353 -32.80 -15.68 20.82
CA THR A 353 -32.33 -15.21 22.11
C THR A 353 -32.62 -13.74 22.38
N GLY A 354 -32.92 -12.97 21.35
CA GLY A 354 -33.06 -11.51 21.40
C GLY A 354 -31.73 -10.76 21.64
N ARG A 355 -30.60 -11.48 21.72
CA ARG A 355 -29.29 -10.90 21.94
C ARG A 355 -28.68 -10.36 20.66
N ARG A 356 -27.79 -9.38 20.79
CA ARG A 356 -26.94 -8.92 19.69
C ARG A 356 -25.78 -9.90 19.53
N VAL A 357 -25.60 -10.42 18.31
CA VAL A 357 -24.55 -11.39 17.96
C VAL A 357 -23.88 -10.99 16.66
N LEU A 358 -22.64 -11.42 16.45
CA LEU A 358 -21.94 -11.27 15.19
C LEU A 358 -22.30 -12.45 14.27
N ARG A 359 -22.59 -12.14 13.02
CA ARG A 359 -22.84 -13.13 11.96
C ARG A 359 -22.10 -12.75 10.68
N TYR A 360 -21.66 -13.73 9.92
CA TYR A 360 -21.00 -13.58 8.62
C TYR A 360 -21.75 -14.33 7.51
N GLY A 361 -21.24 -14.30 6.29
CA GLY A 361 -21.85 -14.93 5.13
C GLY A 361 -22.18 -16.41 5.38
N GLY A 362 -23.37 -16.85 4.96
CA GLY A 362 -23.97 -18.16 5.25
C GLY A 362 -24.94 -18.16 6.44
N ASP A 363 -24.80 -17.21 7.38
CA ASP A 363 -25.72 -17.05 8.51
C ASP A 363 -27.01 -16.29 8.16
N PHE A 364 -27.08 -15.73 6.96
CA PHE A 364 -28.19 -14.89 6.47
C PHE A 364 -29.07 -15.63 5.44
N ASP A 365 -28.98 -16.97 5.37
CA ASP A 365 -29.62 -17.78 4.33
C ASP A 365 -29.16 -17.40 2.91
N ASP A 366 -27.98 -16.85 2.80
CA ASP A 366 -27.32 -16.34 1.61
C ASP A 366 -26.39 -17.42 1.02
N ARG A 367 -26.86 -18.11 0.01
CA ARG A 367 -26.06 -19.16 -0.67
C ARG A 367 -25.96 -18.88 -2.17
N PRO A 368 -24.74 -19.08 -2.75
CA PRO A 368 -23.48 -19.59 -2.17
C PRO A 368 -22.79 -18.59 -1.26
N SER A 369 -21.98 -19.08 -0.31
CA SER A 369 -21.18 -18.28 0.62
C SER A 369 -19.90 -19.02 0.98
N ASP A 370 -18.85 -18.29 1.29
CA ASP A 370 -17.55 -18.82 1.74
C ASP A 370 -17.48 -19.03 3.27
N TYR A 371 -18.60 -18.83 3.97
CA TYR A 371 -18.79 -19.09 5.40
C TYR A 371 -17.68 -18.52 6.28
N GLU A 372 -16.96 -19.40 7.01
CA GLU A 372 -15.88 -19.06 7.95
C GLU A 372 -14.71 -18.31 7.34
N PHE A 373 -14.55 -18.29 6.03
CA PHE A 373 -13.54 -17.43 5.35
C PHE A 373 -13.80 -15.94 5.53
N SER A 374 -14.92 -15.54 6.09
CA SER A 374 -15.15 -14.17 6.57
C SER A 374 -14.64 -13.93 8.00
N GLY A 375 -14.14 -14.95 8.68
CA GLY A 375 -13.68 -14.93 10.06
C GLY A 375 -12.17 -15.14 10.21
N ASN A 376 -11.35 -14.47 9.38
CA ASN A 376 -9.90 -14.66 9.30
C ASN A 376 -9.10 -13.58 10.02
N GLY A 377 -9.75 -12.61 10.66
CA GLY A 377 -9.10 -11.49 11.31
C GLY A 377 -8.36 -11.88 12.58
N ILE A 378 -7.22 -11.21 12.85
CA ILE A 378 -6.59 -11.21 14.18
C ILE A 378 -7.37 -10.37 15.21
N LEU A 379 -8.40 -9.66 14.70
CA LEU A 379 -9.46 -9.01 15.49
C LEU A 379 -10.81 -9.62 15.16
N PHE A 380 -11.69 -9.70 16.13
CA PHE A 380 -13.11 -9.85 15.88
C PHE A 380 -13.68 -8.62 15.15
N ALA A 381 -14.83 -8.76 14.48
CA ALA A 381 -15.44 -7.67 13.72
C ALA A 381 -15.78 -6.42 14.56
N ASP A 382 -15.90 -6.56 15.87
CA ASP A 382 -16.11 -5.46 16.82
C ASP A 382 -14.81 -4.81 17.32
N ARG A 383 -13.68 -5.17 16.70
CA ARG A 383 -12.32 -4.71 17.04
C ARG A 383 -11.76 -5.21 18.37
N SER A 384 -12.41 -6.16 19.04
CA SER A 384 -11.75 -6.86 20.14
C SER A 384 -10.65 -7.78 19.63
N GLU A 385 -9.51 -7.79 20.34
CA GLU A 385 -8.34 -8.59 19.93
C GLU A 385 -8.58 -10.08 20.19
N LYS A 386 -8.31 -10.93 19.18
CA LYS A 386 -8.25 -12.38 19.38
C LYS A 386 -6.97 -12.78 20.11
N PRO A 387 -6.91 -13.97 20.74
CA PRO A 387 -5.70 -14.46 21.39
C PRO A 387 -4.44 -14.45 20.52
N ALA A 388 -4.59 -14.68 19.23
CA ALA A 388 -3.53 -14.61 18.21
C ALA A 388 -2.77 -13.28 18.20
N MET A 389 -3.43 -12.17 18.54
CA MET A 389 -2.79 -10.85 18.58
C MET A 389 -1.62 -10.80 19.58
N GLN A 390 -1.60 -11.64 20.63
CA GLN A 390 -0.48 -11.69 21.57
C GLN A 390 0.79 -12.22 20.90
N GLU A 391 0.65 -13.23 20.04
CA GLU A 391 1.76 -13.79 19.27
C GLU A 391 2.28 -12.77 18.24
N VAL A 392 1.39 -12.11 17.51
CA VAL A 392 1.72 -11.04 16.57
C VAL A 392 2.51 -9.91 17.27
N ARG A 393 1.97 -9.39 18.37
CA ARG A 393 2.62 -8.33 19.16
C ARG A 393 4.02 -8.71 19.62
N TYR A 394 4.19 -9.95 20.08
CA TYR A 394 5.46 -10.44 20.57
C TYR A 394 6.49 -10.53 19.45
N TYR A 395 6.21 -11.25 18.36
CA TYR A 395 7.17 -11.51 17.30
C TYR A 395 7.47 -10.27 16.45
N TYR A 396 6.48 -9.46 16.14
CA TYR A 396 6.71 -8.19 15.46
C TYR A 396 7.49 -7.20 16.34
N GLY A 397 7.28 -7.27 17.67
CA GLY A 397 8.04 -6.45 18.63
C GLY A 397 9.52 -6.85 18.73
N THR A 398 9.88 -8.11 18.53
CA THR A 398 11.28 -8.54 18.54
C THR A 398 12.04 -7.98 17.35
N GLN A 399 11.42 -7.91 16.17
CA GLN A 399 12.02 -7.35 14.97
C GLN A 399 12.28 -5.83 15.10
N ASN A 400 11.41 -5.11 15.78
CA ASN A 400 11.57 -3.68 16.02
C ASN A 400 12.64 -3.32 17.07
N ARG A 401 13.07 -4.29 17.91
CA ARG A 401 14.12 -4.07 18.94
C ARG A 401 15.53 -4.39 18.45
N ASN A 402 15.66 -5.18 17.39
CA ASN A 402 16.93 -5.67 16.86
C ASN A 402 17.50 -4.76 15.76
N ARG A 403 16.98 -3.52 15.62
CA ARG A 403 17.36 -2.59 14.54
C ARG A 403 17.82 -1.23 15.03
#